data_1de587c3c40ac2586ea6810ace6340e4
#
_entry.id   1de587c3c40ac2586ea6810ace6340e4
#
_cell.length_a   1.000
_cell.length_b   1.000
_cell.length_c   1.000
_cell.angle_alpha   90.00
_cell.angle_beta   90.00
_cell.angle_gamma   90.00
#
_symmetry.space_group_name_H-M   'P 1'
#
loop_
_entity.id
_entity.type
_entity.pdbx_description
1 polymer ?
#
loop_
_entity_poly.entity_id
_entity_poly.type
_entity_poly.pdbx_seq_one_letter_code
_entity_poly.pdbx_strand_id
1 'polypeptide(L)'
;MSETKRRISKKKIIKITALSLAAVLTAGIIAAAVILYGRIASILSVRNISDELYTMNFQQDYHLDKALSSEIKSKNDLMKFICDDMFFGYQMKSGPIRYACSTFSTETPEGEHLVGRNLDFNSIETLSLYTHPDGSYASIASADVSIAGIGKYQGVPFSSTEGKIALLASPYLCVDGINEKGLSVSILDVDMGELHQDTDKPDLFMLVAVRLLLDRAADVDEAVGLLGQYDIHSGHGWTQHLFITDSGGKSVVVEWEKDKMNVVDSHACTNFALSSKDAQENPTEMCLRFNTINEWLEKKPENSAQDAMELLRNVSVSFTQWSCVFHLDDFSVDYAIDCDYGKIYTLRPDDF
;
A
#
# COMPACT_ATOMS: atom_id res chain seq x y z
N MET A 1 72.49 -0.84 -23.18
CA MET A 1 71.09 -0.37 -23.42
C MET A 1 70.70 0.48 -22.23
N SER A 2 70.66 1.81 -22.40
CA SER A 2 70.28 2.74 -21.33
C SER A 2 68.73 2.99 -21.37
N GLU A 3 68.02 2.53 -20.36
CA GLU A 3 66.59 2.87 -20.17
C GLU A 3 66.45 4.32 -19.69
N THR A 4 66.06 5.21 -20.58
CA THR A 4 65.73 6.61 -20.24
C THR A 4 64.38 6.67 -19.58
N LYS A 5 64.31 6.60 -18.24
CA LYS A 5 63.09 6.86 -17.47
C LYS A 5 62.67 8.33 -17.70
N ARG A 6 61.61 8.53 -18.52
CA ARG A 6 60.98 9.85 -18.73
C ARG A 6 60.39 10.35 -17.40
N ARG A 7 61.04 11.27 -16.72
CA ARG A 7 60.54 11.99 -15.53
C ARG A 7 59.34 12.86 -15.93
N ILE A 8 58.13 12.48 -15.48
CA ILE A 8 56.93 13.30 -15.67
C ILE A 8 57.13 14.63 -14.92
N SER A 9 56.92 15.77 -15.56
CA SER A 9 57.11 17.08 -14.92
C SER A 9 56.05 17.30 -13.82
N LYS A 10 56.43 17.96 -12.71
CA LYS A 10 55.52 18.30 -11.60
C LYS A 10 54.23 18.97 -12.08
N LYS A 11 54.32 19.88 -13.08
CA LYS A 11 53.15 20.53 -13.69
C LYS A 11 52.20 19.54 -14.38
N LYS A 12 52.72 18.46 -15.00
CA LYS A 12 51.90 17.43 -15.65
C LYS A 12 51.21 16.55 -14.62
N ILE A 13 51.91 16.23 -13.51
CA ILE A 13 51.32 15.49 -12.38
C ILE A 13 50.17 16.30 -11.75
N ILE A 14 50.38 17.59 -11.43
CA ILE A 14 49.36 18.47 -10.86
C ILE A 14 48.12 18.57 -11.80
N LYS A 15 48.34 18.69 -13.11
CA LYS A 15 47.26 18.75 -14.09
C LYS A 15 46.44 17.42 -14.14
N ILE A 16 47.13 16.30 -14.12
CA ILE A 16 46.47 14.97 -14.11
C ILE A 16 45.70 14.81 -12.80
N THR A 17 46.28 15.14 -11.64
CA THR A 17 45.59 15.04 -10.36
C THR A 17 44.38 15.96 -10.30
N ALA A 18 44.47 17.20 -10.79
CA ALA A 18 43.34 18.12 -10.84
C ALA A 18 42.19 17.61 -11.77
N LEU A 19 42.55 17.07 -12.93
CA LEU A 19 41.59 16.46 -13.86
C LEU A 19 40.89 15.21 -13.26
N SER A 20 41.67 14.36 -12.58
CA SER A 20 41.14 13.18 -11.90
C SER A 20 40.17 13.57 -10.76
N LEU A 21 40.53 14.57 -9.96
CA LEU A 21 39.68 15.09 -8.89
C LEU A 21 38.39 15.71 -9.45
N ALA A 22 38.49 16.51 -10.51
CA ALA A 22 37.30 17.05 -11.18
C ALA A 22 36.41 15.96 -11.75
N ALA A 23 36.94 14.92 -12.36
CA ALA A 23 36.20 13.78 -12.88
C ALA A 23 35.47 13.02 -11.75
N VAL A 24 36.11 12.78 -10.60
CA VAL A 24 35.51 12.14 -9.42
C VAL A 24 34.39 13.01 -8.85
N LEU A 25 34.59 14.32 -8.72
CA LEU A 25 33.57 15.25 -8.27
C LEU A 25 32.35 15.28 -9.22
N THR A 26 32.61 15.35 -10.53
CA THR A 26 31.53 15.32 -11.53
C THR A 26 30.73 14.00 -11.47
N ALA A 27 31.43 12.87 -11.37
CA ALA A 27 30.79 11.57 -11.22
C ALA A 27 29.94 11.49 -9.92
N GLY A 28 30.47 12.04 -8.82
CA GLY A 28 29.73 12.15 -7.55
C GLY A 28 28.46 13.01 -7.65
N ILE A 29 28.56 14.16 -8.33
CA ILE A 29 27.39 15.04 -8.57
C ILE A 29 26.33 14.35 -9.45
N ILE A 30 26.77 13.66 -10.51
CA ILE A 30 25.85 12.91 -11.38
C ILE A 30 25.17 11.80 -10.60
N ALA A 31 25.91 11.02 -9.81
CA ALA A 31 25.34 9.96 -8.96
C ALA A 31 24.35 10.52 -7.94
N ALA A 32 24.68 11.63 -7.28
CA ALA A 32 23.77 12.32 -6.37
C ALA A 32 22.51 12.82 -7.09
N ALA A 33 22.66 13.39 -8.30
CA ALA A 33 21.53 13.86 -9.11
C ALA A 33 20.61 12.70 -9.52
N VAL A 34 21.15 11.54 -9.90
CA VAL A 34 20.36 10.33 -10.24
C VAL A 34 19.61 9.82 -9.01
N ILE A 35 20.28 9.71 -7.86
CA ILE A 35 19.65 9.26 -6.60
C ILE A 35 18.54 10.21 -6.14
N LEU A 36 18.73 11.52 -6.27
CA LEU A 36 17.75 12.51 -5.85
C LEU A 36 16.64 12.73 -6.88
N TYR A 37 16.85 12.38 -8.14
CA TYR A 37 15.89 12.63 -9.21
C TYR A 37 14.53 11.99 -8.91
N GLY A 38 14.49 10.71 -8.62
CA GLY A 38 13.25 10.00 -8.32
C GLY A 38 12.51 10.59 -7.11
N ARG A 39 13.25 11.01 -6.06
CA ARG A 39 12.67 11.68 -4.87
C ARG A 39 12.03 13.02 -5.23
N ILE A 40 12.77 13.86 -5.96
CA ILE A 40 12.28 15.18 -6.38
C ILE A 40 11.08 15.02 -7.32
N ALA A 41 11.16 14.11 -8.29
CA ALA A 41 10.07 13.84 -9.22
C ALA A 41 8.81 13.36 -8.49
N SER A 42 8.95 12.43 -7.53
CA SER A 42 7.84 11.97 -6.67
C SER A 42 7.21 13.12 -5.87
N ILE A 43 8.03 13.96 -5.21
CA ILE A 43 7.55 15.12 -4.44
C ILE A 43 6.80 16.12 -5.34
N LEU A 44 7.33 16.37 -6.54
CA LEU A 44 6.74 17.33 -7.50
C LEU A 44 5.47 16.79 -8.16
N SER A 45 5.27 15.47 -8.19
CA SER A 45 4.04 14.85 -8.74
C SER A 45 2.85 14.96 -7.81
N VAL A 46 3.03 15.30 -6.52
CA VAL A 46 1.93 15.43 -5.57
C VAL A 46 0.95 16.49 -6.01
N ARG A 47 -0.29 16.07 -6.31
CA ARG A 47 -1.40 16.92 -6.76
C ARG A 47 -2.56 16.81 -5.79
N ASN A 48 -3.24 17.93 -5.58
CA ASN A 48 -4.52 17.97 -4.89
C ASN A 48 -5.64 17.78 -5.93
N ILE A 49 -6.46 16.76 -5.74
CA ILE A 49 -7.63 16.46 -6.59
C ILE A 49 -8.90 17.06 -5.99
N SER A 50 -9.00 17.02 -4.65
CA SER A 50 -10.06 17.65 -3.86
C SER A 50 -9.52 18.00 -2.48
N ASP A 51 -10.35 18.60 -1.62
CA ASP A 51 -9.93 19.05 -0.27
C ASP A 51 -9.24 17.92 0.55
N GLU A 52 -9.63 16.67 0.35
CA GLU A 52 -9.15 15.51 1.11
C GLU A 52 -8.47 14.43 0.24
N LEU A 53 -8.50 14.55 -1.10
CA LEU A 53 -7.90 13.58 -2.02
C LEU A 53 -6.69 14.16 -2.72
N TYR A 54 -5.57 13.48 -2.58
CA TYR A 54 -4.30 13.77 -3.26
C TYR A 54 -3.83 12.57 -4.08
N THR A 55 -3.09 12.85 -5.14
CA THR A 55 -2.39 11.82 -5.93
C THR A 55 -0.89 12.02 -5.86
N MET A 56 -0.14 10.93 -5.99
CA MET A 56 1.32 10.94 -6.10
C MET A 56 1.79 9.84 -7.04
N ASN A 57 2.63 10.20 -8.02
CA ASN A 57 3.39 9.24 -8.83
C ASN A 57 4.75 9.01 -8.16
N PHE A 58 4.94 7.84 -7.57
CA PHE A 58 6.17 7.50 -6.87
C PHE A 58 7.22 6.96 -7.84
N GLN A 59 8.26 7.74 -8.12
CA GLN A 59 9.25 7.48 -9.16
C GLN A 59 10.63 7.04 -8.62
N GLN A 60 10.67 6.64 -7.34
CA GLN A 60 11.88 6.16 -6.70
C GLN A 60 11.76 4.69 -6.35
N ASP A 61 12.88 3.96 -6.37
CA ASP A 61 12.94 2.65 -5.74
C ASP A 61 12.77 2.79 -4.21
N TYR A 62 11.80 2.07 -3.64
CA TYR A 62 11.56 1.97 -2.20
C TYR A 62 12.19 0.74 -1.57
N HIS A 63 13.06 0.03 -2.33
CA HIS A 63 13.91 -1.06 -1.88
C HIS A 63 13.13 -2.21 -1.21
N LEU A 64 12.10 -2.74 -1.87
CA LEU A 64 11.27 -3.82 -1.30
C LEU A 64 12.10 -5.03 -0.87
N ASP A 65 13.09 -5.48 -1.67
CA ASP A 65 13.95 -6.62 -1.29
C ASP A 65 14.72 -6.39 0.00
N LYS A 66 15.15 -5.15 0.23
CA LYS A 66 15.78 -4.76 1.49
C LYS A 66 14.80 -4.79 2.65
N ALA A 67 13.56 -4.33 2.46
CA ALA A 67 12.52 -4.41 3.48
C ALA A 67 12.21 -5.87 3.84
N LEU A 68 12.04 -6.75 2.83
CA LEU A 68 11.78 -8.17 3.02
C LEU A 68 12.90 -8.91 3.75
N SER A 69 14.13 -8.42 3.68
CA SER A 69 15.31 -8.99 4.36
C SER A 69 15.63 -8.32 5.71
N SER A 70 14.82 -7.36 6.17
CA SER A 70 15.12 -6.50 7.34
C SER A 70 14.41 -6.93 8.62
N GLU A 71 13.81 -8.13 8.69
CA GLU A 71 13.10 -8.65 9.88
C GLU A 71 12.14 -7.62 10.51
N ILE A 72 11.27 -7.04 9.70
CA ILE A 72 10.29 -6.04 10.14
C ILE A 72 9.10 -6.77 10.79
N LYS A 73 9.01 -6.74 12.11
CA LYS A 73 8.00 -7.42 12.93
C LYS A 73 6.93 -6.48 13.49
N SER A 74 7.19 -5.18 13.48
CA SER A 74 6.32 -4.22 14.13
C SER A 74 6.26 -2.91 13.35
N LYS A 75 5.27 -2.08 13.70
CA LYS A 75 5.21 -0.70 13.22
C LYS A 75 6.48 0.08 13.52
N ASN A 76 7.08 -0.11 14.69
CA ASN A 76 8.31 0.59 15.07
C ASN A 76 9.50 0.17 14.19
N ASP A 77 9.61 -1.11 13.86
CA ASP A 77 10.64 -1.61 12.94
C ASP A 77 10.42 -1.03 11.54
N LEU A 78 9.16 -1.01 11.06
CA LEU A 78 8.81 -0.41 9.78
C LEU A 78 9.16 1.08 9.76
N MET A 79 8.77 1.84 10.78
CA MET A 79 9.09 3.27 10.86
C MET A 79 10.60 3.52 10.92
N LYS A 80 11.33 2.68 11.65
CA LYS A 80 12.79 2.74 11.66
C LYS A 80 13.38 2.47 10.28
N PHE A 81 12.91 1.43 9.59
CA PHE A 81 13.33 1.12 8.22
C PHE A 81 13.07 2.29 7.27
N ILE A 82 11.85 2.84 7.28
CA ILE A 82 11.48 4.01 6.46
C ILE A 82 12.38 5.21 6.78
N CYS A 83 12.59 5.52 8.06
CA CYS A 83 13.44 6.65 8.46
C CYS A 83 14.89 6.46 7.99
N ASP A 84 15.46 5.29 8.15
CA ASP A 84 16.85 4.99 7.77
C ASP A 84 17.03 4.97 6.25
N ASP A 85 16.08 4.38 5.51
CA ASP A 85 16.20 4.17 4.07
C ASP A 85 15.76 5.40 3.26
N MET A 86 14.60 5.97 3.60
CA MET A 86 14.00 7.07 2.84
C MET A 86 14.44 8.47 3.33
N PHE A 87 14.78 8.63 4.62
CA PHE A 87 14.99 9.93 5.25
C PHE A 87 16.36 10.09 5.90
N PHE A 88 17.34 9.26 5.54
CA PHE A 88 18.72 9.37 6.05
C PHE A 88 18.80 9.35 7.59
N GLY A 89 17.93 8.61 8.25
CA GLY A 89 17.85 8.48 9.70
C GLY A 89 17.06 9.60 10.41
N TYR A 90 16.41 10.51 9.68
CA TYR A 90 15.51 11.50 10.30
C TYR A 90 14.28 10.80 10.87
N GLN A 91 14.04 11.00 12.17
CA GLN A 91 12.94 10.33 12.88
C GLN A 91 11.61 11.02 12.62
N MET A 92 10.63 10.25 12.17
CA MET A 92 9.24 10.70 12.00
C MET A 92 8.41 10.36 13.25
N LYS A 93 7.31 11.08 13.45
CA LYS A 93 6.30 10.72 14.46
C LYS A 93 5.61 9.43 14.04
N SER A 94 5.02 8.72 15.01
CA SER A 94 4.23 7.52 14.73
C SER A 94 2.81 7.73 15.22
N GLY A 95 1.83 7.54 14.32
CA GLY A 95 0.40 7.56 14.60
C GLY A 95 -0.15 6.17 14.97
N PRO A 96 -1.43 6.06 15.35
CA PRO A 96 -2.10 4.78 15.58
C PRO A 96 -2.35 4.05 14.27
N ILE A 97 -2.51 2.72 14.35
CA ILE A 97 -3.10 1.89 13.29
C ILE A 97 -4.33 1.26 13.90
N ARG A 98 -5.52 1.58 13.41
CA ARG A 98 -6.77 0.94 13.83
C ARG A 98 -7.87 1.32 12.86
N TYR A 99 -8.44 0.34 12.16
CA TYR A 99 -9.46 0.55 11.14
C TYR A 99 -10.73 -0.24 11.43
N ALA A 100 -11.88 0.42 11.26
CA ALA A 100 -13.10 -0.30 10.94
C ALA A 100 -13.24 -0.29 9.41
N CYS A 101 -13.69 -1.40 8.84
CA CYS A 101 -13.62 -1.58 7.40
C CYS A 101 -14.77 -2.45 6.88
N SER A 102 -15.08 -2.31 5.60
CA SER A 102 -15.87 -3.29 4.84
C SER A 102 -15.35 -3.37 3.41
N THR A 103 -15.38 -4.56 2.84
CA THR A 103 -14.98 -4.79 1.45
C THR A 103 -15.79 -5.95 0.87
N PHE A 104 -15.94 -5.93 -0.45
CA PHE A 104 -16.59 -7.01 -1.19
C PHE A 104 -16.07 -7.07 -2.62
N SER A 105 -16.27 -8.22 -3.26
CA SER A 105 -16.05 -8.42 -4.70
C SER A 105 -17.37 -8.69 -5.41
N THR A 106 -17.48 -8.27 -6.66
CA THR A 106 -18.64 -8.48 -7.51
C THR A 106 -18.21 -8.46 -8.99
N GLU A 107 -19.09 -8.91 -9.87
CA GLU A 107 -18.92 -8.89 -11.32
C GLU A 107 -19.92 -7.92 -11.94
N THR A 108 -19.54 -7.24 -13.02
CA THR A 108 -20.47 -6.43 -13.82
C THR A 108 -21.27 -7.29 -14.79
N PRO A 109 -22.42 -6.78 -15.33
CA PRO A 109 -23.15 -7.49 -16.38
C PRO A 109 -22.32 -7.76 -17.66
N GLU A 110 -21.22 -7.06 -17.86
CA GLU A 110 -20.28 -7.22 -18.95
C GLU A 110 -19.17 -8.24 -18.64
N GLY A 111 -19.10 -8.75 -17.41
CA GLY A 111 -18.12 -9.74 -16.96
C GLY A 111 -16.83 -9.13 -16.42
N GLU A 112 -16.81 -7.85 -16.09
CA GLU A 112 -15.67 -7.19 -15.44
C GLU A 112 -15.75 -7.38 -13.92
N HIS A 113 -14.59 -7.58 -13.26
CA HIS A 113 -14.53 -7.79 -11.81
C HIS A 113 -14.25 -6.48 -11.06
N LEU A 114 -15.03 -6.26 -10.01
CA LEU A 114 -14.93 -5.08 -9.15
C LEU A 114 -14.66 -5.46 -7.71
N VAL A 115 -13.90 -4.63 -7.00
CA VAL A 115 -13.76 -4.70 -5.54
C VAL A 115 -14.17 -3.38 -4.93
N GLY A 116 -15.22 -3.42 -4.08
CA GLY A 116 -15.66 -2.28 -3.29
C GLY A 116 -14.98 -2.27 -1.91
N ARG A 117 -14.55 -1.09 -1.42
CA ARG A 117 -13.83 -0.92 -0.17
C ARG A 117 -14.23 0.35 0.56
N ASN A 118 -14.62 0.25 1.85
CA ASN A 118 -14.70 1.37 2.79
C ASN A 118 -13.56 1.31 3.79
N LEU A 119 -12.82 2.39 3.95
CA LEU A 119 -11.95 2.61 5.09
C LEU A 119 -12.62 3.55 6.09
N ASP A 120 -12.86 3.03 7.28
CA ASP A 120 -13.47 3.76 8.39
C ASP A 120 -12.39 4.10 9.41
N PHE A 121 -12.06 5.38 9.55
CA PHE A 121 -11.02 5.88 10.45
C PHE A 121 -11.32 7.32 10.89
N ASN A 122 -10.60 7.83 11.87
CA ASN A 122 -10.68 9.24 12.22
C ASN A 122 -10.00 10.09 11.15
N SER A 123 -10.55 11.27 10.90
CA SER A 123 -10.15 12.23 9.87
C SER A 123 -8.69 12.18 9.40
N ILE A 124 -8.46 11.75 8.16
CA ILE A 124 -7.16 11.72 7.48
C ILE A 124 -7.30 12.32 6.08
N GLU A 125 -6.21 12.86 5.54
CA GLU A 125 -6.14 13.15 4.10
C GLU A 125 -5.90 11.84 3.36
N THR A 126 -6.60 11.60 2.25
CA THR A 126 -6.47 10.41 1.41
C THR A 126 -5.37 10.60 0.38
N LEU A 127 -4.42 9.69 0.34
CA LEU A 127 -3.41 9.65 -0.71
C LEU A 127 -3.64 8.45 -1.62
N SER A 128 -3.97 8.70 -2.89
CA SER A 128 -3.88 7.69 -3.94
C SER A 128 -2.47 7.70 -4.53
N LEU A 129 -1.78 6.58 -4.44
CA LEU A 129 -0.38 6.42 -4.78
C LEU A 129 -0.24 5.51 -6.00
N TYR A 130 0.37 6.00 -7.07
CA TYR A 130 0.81 5.17 -8.18
C TYR A 130 2.28 4.82 -8.02
N THR A 131 2.61 3.53 -8.16
CA THR A 131 4.00 3.03 -8.19
C THR A 131 4.21 2.16 -9.42
N HIS A 132 5.42 2.22 -9.98
CA HIS A 132 5.84 1.34 -11.08
C HIS A 132 7.35 1.07 -10.93
N PRO A 133 7.76 0.26 -9.94
CA PRO A 133 9.17 -0.06 -9.73
C PRO A 133 9.69 -1.03 -10.78
N ASP A 134 10.97 -0.93 -11.10
CA ASP A 134 11.63 -1.82 -12.07
C ASP A 134 11.51 -3.29 -11.65
N GLY A 135 11.01 -4.13 -12.55
CA GLY A 135 10.90 -5.57 -12.33
C GLY A 135 9.76 -6.00 -11.38
N SER A 136 8.84 -5.11 -11.05
CA SER A 136 7.63 -5.36 -10.27
C SER A 136 6.40 -4.85 -11.01
N TYR A 137 5.21 -5.22 -10.56
CA TYR A 137 3.97 -4.73 -11.15
C TYR A 137 3.70 -3.28 -10.76
N ALA A 138 3.15 -2.51 -11.71
CA ALA A 138 2.59 -1.20 -11.39
C ALA A 138 1.36 -1.35 -10.50
N SER A 139 1.13 -0.39 -9.59
CA SER A 139 -0.03 -0.41 -8.71
C SER A 139 -0.61 0.98 -8.44
N ILE A 140 -1.93 1.04 -8.20
CA ILE A 140 -2.64 2.18 -7.61
C ILE A 140 -3.11 1.74 -6.23
N ALA A 141 -2.71 2.46 -5.18
CA ALA A 141 -3.00 2.09 -3.80
C ALA A 141 -3.40 3.29 -2.95
N SER A 142 -4.27 3.08 -1.95
CA SER A 142 -4.57 4.11 -0.96
C SER A 142 -3.65 3.95 0.24
N ALA A 143 -2.99 5.04 0.64
CA ALA A 143 -2.04 5.03 1.75
C ALA A 143 -2.58 5.81 2.96
N ASP A 144 -2.54 5.18 4.15
CA ASP A 144 -2.72 5.85 5.42
C ASP A 144 -1.39 6.35 5.96
N VAL A 145 -0.98 7.53 5.54
CA VAL A 145 0.27 8.15 5.99
C VAL A 145 0.17 8.77 7.39
N SER A 146 -1.01 8.79 8.00
CA SER A 146 -1.18 9.20 9.41
C SER A 146 -0.42 8.28 10.37
N ILE A 147 -0.19 7.03 9.97
CA ILE A 147 0.70 6.06 10.66
C ILE A 147 2.10 6.66 10.89
N ALA A 148 2.59 7.46 9.95
CA ALA A 148 3.87 8.18 10.04
C ALA A 148 3.71 9.62 10.56
N GLY A 149 2.55 9.98 11.10
CA GLY A 149 2.27 11.31 11.63
C GLY A 149 2.16 12.39 10.57
N ILE A 150 1.78 12.03 9.34
CA ILE A 150 1.63 12.91 8.19
C ILE A 150 0.14 13.17 7.95
N GLY A 151 -0.19 14.38 7.50
CA GLY A 151 -1.54 14.84 7.20
C GLY A 151 -1.90 16.10 7.98
N LYS A 152 -2.94 16.82 7.52
CA LYS A 152 -3.36 18.09 8.15
C LYS A 152 -3.83 17.88 9.59
N TYR A 153 -4.44 16.77 9.89
CA TYR A 153 -4.93 16.42 11.23
C TYR A 153 -3.81 16.04 12.19
N GLN A 154 -2.63 15.68 11.67
CA GLN A 154 -1.39 15.40 12.40
C GLN A 154 -0.48 16.64 12.49
N GLY A 155 -0.88 17.75 11.86
CA GLY A 155 -0.14 19.01 11.80
C GLY A 155 0.92 19.10 10.70
N VAL A 156 0.95 18.13 9.77
CA VAL A 156 1.88 18.07 8.63
C VAL A 156 1.05 17.86 7.34
N PRO A 157 0.30 18.89 6.87
CA PRO A 157 -0.61 18.75 5.74
C PRO A 157 0.13 18.43 4.43
N PHE A 158 -0.47 17.62 3.54
CA PHE A 158 0.11 17.23 2.26
C PHE A 158 0.41 18.42 1.35
N SER A 159 -0.30 19.54 1.51
CA SER A 159 -0.03 20.78 0.77
C SER A 159 1.28 21.47 1.16
N SER A 160 1.83 21.19 2.34
CA SER A 160 3.07 21.78 2.82
C SER A 160 4.31 21.12 2.18
N THR A 161 5.43 21.85 2.13
CA THR A 161 6.70 21.28 1.66
C THR A 161 7.15 20.11 2.53
N GLU A 162 7.00 20.21 3.85
CA GLU A 162 7.31 19.15 4.81
C GLU A 162 6.43 17.93 4.55
N GLY A 163 5.11 18.12 4.38
CA GLY A 163 4.17 17.06 4.07
C GLY A 163 4.52 16.34 2.78
N LYS A 164 4.76 17.07 1.69
CA LYS A 164 5.15 16.47 0.40
C LYS A 164 6.44 15.64 0.48
N ILE A 165 7.43 16.09 1.26
CA ILE A 165 8.67 15.32 1.49
C ILE A 165 8.33 14.07 2.31
N ALA A 166 7.52 14.20 3.35
CA ALA A 166 7.15 13.10 4.23
C ALA A 166 6.36 12.01 3.49
N LEU A 167 5.60 12.35 2.43
CA LEU A 167 4.90 11.39 1.57
C LEU A 167 5.83 10.38 0.87
N LEU A 168 7.14 10.58 0.88
CA LEU A 168 8.08 9.54 0.43
C LEU A 168 8.00 8.24 1.27
N ALA A 169 7.37 8.26 2.46
CA ALA A 169 7.10 7.08 3.26
C ALA A 169 5.96 6.20 2.71
N SER A 170 5.10 6.74 1.83
CA SER A 170 3.81 6.16 1.45
C SER A 170 3.83 4.75 0.83
N PRO A 171 4.86 4.27 0.10
CA PRO A 171 4.83 2.92 -0.45
C PRO A 171 4.61 1.82 0.59
N TYR A 172 5.11 2.00 1.81
CA TYR A 172 4.96 1.05 2.92
C TYR A 172 3.79 1.35 3.86
N LEU A 173 2.95 2.31 3.51
CA LEU A 173 1.78 2.72 4.30
C LEU A 173 0.47 2.49 3.54
N CYS A 174 0.53 1.70 2.46
CA CYS A 174 -0.65 1.31 1.68
C CYS A 174 -1.50 0.32 2.49
N VAL A 175 -2.82 0.57 2.51
CA VAL A 175 -3.80 -0.25 3.24
C VAL A 175 -4.78 -0.97 2.32
N ASP A 176 -4.86 -0.54 1.08
CA ASP A 176 -5.56 -1.19 -0.02
C ASP A 176 -4.96 -0.79 -1.36
N GLY A 177 -5.29 -1.51 -2.42
CA GLY A 177 -4.84 -1.19 -3.76
C GLY A 177 -5.14 -2.28 -4.78
N ILE A 178 -4.79 -1.95 -6.02
CA ILE A 178 -4.85 -2.83 -7.18
C ILE A 178 -3.53 -2.74 -7.94
N ASN A 179 -3.09 -3.84 -8.54
CA ASN A 179 -1.96 -3.83 -9.47
C ASN A 179 -2.40 -4.02 -10.94
N GLU A 180 -1.47 -3.82 -11.86
CA GLU A 180 -1.72 -3.91 -13.32
C GLU A 180 -2.10 -5.32 -13.81
N LYS A 181 -2.02 -6.36 -12.94
CA LYS A 181 -2.48 -7.71 -13.23
C LYS A 181 -3.94 -7.92 -12.81
N GLY A 182 -4.56 -6.91 -12.19
CA GLY A 182 -5.92 -7.00 -11.67
C GLY A 182 -6.01 -7.69 -10.32
N LEU A 183 -4.90 -7.80 -9.57
CA LEU A 183 -4.94 -8.26 -8.18
C LEU A 183 -5.26 -7.06 -7.28
N SER A 184 -6.35 -7.15 -6.51
CA SER A 184 -6.68 -6.21 -5.45
C SER A 184 -6.38 -6.80 -4.07
N VAL A 185 -5.83 -5.99 -3.18
CA VAL A 185 -5.52 -6.34 -1.79
C VAL A 185 -6.08 -5.27 -0.87
N SER A 186 -6.80 -5.67 0.18
CA SER A 186 -7.29 -4.77 1.23
C SER A 186 -6.99 -5.35 2.60
N ILE A 187 -6.46 -4.51 3.50
CA ILE A 187 -6.21 -4.87 4.90
C ILE A 187 -7.40 -4.45 5.77
N LEU A 188 -7.82 -5.31 6.69
CA LEU A 188 -8.88 -5.01 7.66
C LEU A 188 -8.43 -5.48 9.06
N ASP A 189 -8.81 -4.73 10.08
CA ASP A 189 -8.53 -5.10 11.48
C ASP A 189 -9.54 -6.14 11.99
N VAL A 190 -9.05 -7.06 12.82
CA VAL A 190 -9.84 -8.08 13.53
C VAL A 190 -9.48 -8.06 14.99
N ASP A 191 -10.47 -8.05 15.88
CA ASP A 191 -10.27 -8.08 17.34
C ASP A 191 -9.93 -9.50 17.82
N MET A 192 -8.71 -9.96 17.56
CA MET A 192 -8.19 -11.26 17.99
C MET A 192 -6.88 -11.14 18.79
N GLY A 193 -6.53 -9.91 19.24
CA GLY A 193 -5.23 -9.63 19.83
C GLY A 193 -4.15 -9.40 18.77
N GLU A 194 -2.90 -9.30 19.20
CA GLU A 194 -1.77 -9.06 18.31
C GLU A 194 -1.34 -10.36 17.62
N LEU A 195 -1.17 -10.32 16.30
CA LEU A 195 -0.61 -11.42 15.53
C LEU A 195 0.91 -11.39 15.61
N HIS A 196 1.48 -12.50 16.02
CA HIS A 196 2.92 -12.71 16.07
C HIS A 196 3.23 -14.18 15.80
N GLN A 197 3.58 -14.50 14.55
CA GLN A 197 4.02 -15.84 14.21
C GLN A 197 5.51 -16.00 14.59
N ASP A 198 5.90 -17.20 14.95
CA ASP A 198 7.28 -17.55 15.37
C ASP A 198 7.60 -18.96 14.87
N THR A 199 7.86 -19.07 13.57
CA THR A 199 8.32 -20.30 12.92
C THR A 199 9.74 -20.08 12.37
N ASP A 200 10.23 -20.99 11.53
CA ASP A 200 11.55 -20.84 10.90
C ASP A 200 11.55 -19.97 9.62
N LYS A 201 10.46 -19.21 9.36
CA LYS A 201 10.33 -18.35 8.18
C LYS A 201 10.81 -16.93 8.46
N PRO A 202 11.17 -16.17 7.41
CA PRO A 202 11.44 -14.73 7.56
C PRO A 202 10.23 -13.96 8.08
N ASP A 203 10.46 -12.97 8.91
CA ASP A 203 9.41 -12.11 9.47
C ASP A 203 8.90 -11.09 8.45
N LEU A 204 7.59 -10.83 8.48
CA LEU A 204 6.96 -9.84 7.61
C LEU A 204 5.83 -9.10 8.33
N PHE A 205 5.99 -7.78 8.46
CA PHE A 205 4.94 -6.93 8.99
C PHE A 205 3.81 -6.71 7.96
N MET A 206 2.56 -6.73 8.40
CA MET A 206 1.37 -6.76 7.54
C MET A 206 1.35 -5.67 6.46
N LEU A 207 1.77 -4.42 6.76
CA LEU A 207 1.83 -3.36 5.74
C LEU A 207 2.88 -3.63 4.66
N VAL A 208 4.00 -4.29 5.01
CA VAL A 208 5.00 -4.72 4.02
C VAL A 208 4.44 -5.88 3.18
N ALA A 209 3.59 -6.75 3.77
CA ALA A 209 2.90 -7.80 3.03
C ALA A 209 1.98 -7.23 1.95
N VAL A 210 1.20 -6.16 2.25
CA VAL A 210 0.38 -5.47 1.23
C VAL A 210 1.27 -5.00 0.06
N ARG A 211 2.40 -4.36 0.35
CA ARG A 211 3.33 -3.91 -0.70
C ARG A 211 3.92 -5.07 -1.51
N LEU A 212 4.32 -6.15 -0.82
CA LEU A 212 4.81 -7.36 -1.48
C LEU A 212 3.79 -7.93 -2.49
N LEU A 213 2.53 -8.05 -2.08
CA LEU A 213 1.49 -8.62 -2.94
C LEU A 213 1.21 -7.73 -4.14
N LEU A 214 1.07 -6.41 -3.94
CA LEU A 214 0.85 -5.47 -5.05
C LEU A 214 2.01 -5.46 -6.06
N ASP A 215 3.24 -5.67 -5.61
CA ASP A 215 4.42 -5.67 -6.47
C ASP A 215 4.66 -7.00 -7.20
N ARG A 216 4.22 -8.15 -6.62
CA ARG A 216 4.74 -9.46 -7.05
C ARG A 216 3.71 -10.56 -7.28
N ALA A 217 2.47 -10.38 -6.89
CA ALA A 217 1.42 -11.36 -7.12
C ALA A 217 0.53 -10.94 -8.30
N ALA A 218 0.34 -11.84 -9.26
CA ALA A 218 -0.55 -11.60 -10.40
C ALA A 218 -1.99 -12.05 -10.11
N ASP A 219 -2.17 -13.00 -9.20
CA ASP A 219 -3.45 -13.59 -8.85
C ASP A 219 -3.50 -14.02 -7.37
N VAL A 220 -4.66 -14.51 -6.94
CA VAL A 220 -4.88 -14.96 -5.56
C VAL A 220 -3.97 -16.12 -5.18
N ASP A 221 -3.69 -17.07 -6.08
CA ASP A 221 -2.87 -18.23 -5.77
C ASP A 221 -1.40 -17.85 -5.55
N GLU A 222 -0.87 -16.93 -6.37
CA GLU A 222 0.46 -16.36 -6.16
C GLU A 222 0.52 -15.56 -4.86
N ALA A 223 -0.50 -14.74 -4.55
CA ALA A 223 -0.57 -13.96 -3.33
C ALA A 223 -0.54 -14.86 -2.07
N VAL A 224 -1.37 -15.90 -2.03
CA VAL A 224 -1.40 -16.89 -0.93
C VAL A 224 -0.06 -17.62 -0.83
N GLY A 225 0.53 -18.00 -1.97
CA GLY A 225 1.84 -18.65 -2.03
C GLY A 225 2.97 -17.79 -1.48
N LEU A 226 2.96 -16.48 -1.77
CA LEU A 226 3.92 -15.50 -1.21
C LEU A 226 3.74 -15.34 0.29
N LEU A 227 2.52 -15.11 0.78
CA LEU A 227 2.24 -14.98 2.22
C LEU A 227 2.69 -16.21 3.01
N GLY A 228 2.52 -17.41 2.43
CA GLY A 228 2.94 -18.66 3.04
C GLY A 228 4.46 -18.82 3.27
N GLN A 229 5.28 -17.93 2.69
CA GLN A 229 6.75 -17.95 2.84
C GLN A 229 7.25 -17.16 4.06
N TYR A 230 6.36 -16.43 4.77
CA TYR A 230 6.74 -15.53 5.85
C TYR A 230 5.99 -15.83 7.15
N ASP A 231 6.56 -15.40 8.25
CA ASP A 231 5.90 -15.24 9.53
C ASP A 231 5.30 -13.83 9.59
N ILE A 232 3.98 -13.76 9.65
CA ILE A 232 3.22 -12.51 9.58
C ILE A 232 3.04 -11.89 10.97
N HIS A 233 3.23 -10.57 11.07
CA HIS A 233 3.08 -9.78 12.29
C HIS A 233 2.17 -8.58 12.08
N SER A 234 1.28 -8.29 13.04
CA SER A 234 0.43 -7.08 13.04
C SER A 234 0.99 -5.93 13.89
N GLY A 235 1.65 -6.23 15.01
CA GLY A 235 2.49 -5.30 15.78
C GLY A 235 1.82 -4.04 16.34
N HIS A 236 0.52 -4.05 16.65
CA HIS A 236 -0.19 -2.87 17.21
C HIS A 236 -1.37 -3.26 18.14
N GLY A 237 -1.33 -4.45 18.69
CA GLY A 237 -2.33 -4.95 19.65
C GLY A 237 -3.59 -5.56 19.02
N TRP A 238 -3.72 -5.56 17.68
CA TRP A 238 -4.81 -6.12 16.92
C TRP A 238 -4.28 -7.05 15.83
N THR A 239 -5.04 -8.09 15.50
CA THR A 239 -4.80 -8.90 14.32
C THR A 239 -5.37 -8.18 13.10
N GLN A 240 -4.81 -8.47 11.95
CA GLN A 240 -5.31 -8.04 10.66
C GLN A 240 -5.50 -9.24 9.75
N HIS A 241 -6.44 -9.14 8.82
CA HIS A 241 -6.62 -10.08 7.74
C HIS A 241 -6.58 -9.35 6.39
N LEU A 242 -6.37 -10.10 5.33
CA LEU A 242 -6.31 -9.56 3.98
C LEU A 242 -7.49 -10.10 3.18
N PHE A 243 -8.22 -9.18 2.52
CA PHE A 243 -9.15 -9.53 1.46
C PHE A 243 -8.42 -9.39 0.14
N ILE A 244 -8.35 -10.46 -0.64
CA ILE A 244 -7.60 -10.55 -1.89
C ILE A 244 -8.52 -11.05 -2.99
N THR A 245 -8.56 -10.32 -4.11
CA THR A 245 -9.38 -10.66 -5.28
C THR A 245 -8.58 -10.45 -6.54
N ASP A 246 -8.71 -11.34 -7.52
CA ASP A 246 -8.08 -11.21 -8.83
C ASP A 246 -9.09 -11.00 -9.96
N SER A 247 -8.58 -10.61 -11.14
CA SER A 247 -9.39 -10.40 -12.36
C SER A 247 -10.01 -11.69 -12.91
N GLY A 248 -9.70 -12.86 -12.38
CA GLY A 248 -10.40 -14.12 -12.64
C GLY A 248 -11.65 -14.30 -11.78
N GLY A 249 -11.96 -13.35 -10.89
CA GLY A 249 -13.11 -13.40 -9.98
C GLY A 249 -12.89 -14.21 -8.71
N LYS A 250 -11.70 -14.80 -8.51
CA LYS A 250 -11.38 -15.49 -7.28
C LYS A 250 -11.21 -14.49 -6.15
N SER A 251 -11.88 -14.75 -5.01
CA SER A 251 -11.89 -13.87 -3.85
C SER A 251 -11.69 -14.68 -2.58
N VAL A 252 -10.72 -14.27 -1.75
CA VAL A 252 -10.42 -14.94 -0.49
C VAL A 252 -10.18 -13.93 0.63
N VAL A 253 -10.43 -14.39 1.86
CA VAL A 253 -9.94 -13.75 3.08
C VAL A 253 -8.81 -14.60 3.64
N VAL A 254 -7.64 -14.00 3.80
CA VAL A 254 -6.48 -14.66 4.42
C VAL A 254 -6.36 -14.20 5.85
N GLU A 255 -6.45 -15.14 6.76
CA GLU A 255 -6.48 -14.93 8.22
C GLU A 255 -5.41 -15.77 8.91
N TRP A 256 -4.99 -15.34 10.09
CA TRP A 256 -4.01 -16.07 10.88
C TRP A 256 -4.53 -16.34 12.28
N GLU A 257 -4.48 -17.60 12.67
CA GLU A 257 -4.69 -18.02 14.04
C GLU A 257 -3.39 -18.64 14.55
N LYS A 258 -2.65 -17.92 15.37
CA LYS A 258 -1.27 -18.27 15.80
C LYS A 258 -0.39 -18.50 14.57
N ASP A 259 0.22 -19.68 14.46
CA ASP A 259 1.14 -20.03 13.37
C ASP A 259 0.42 -20.59 12.12
N LYS A 260 -0.91 -20.63 12.15
CA LYS A 260 -1.72 -21.16 11.04
C LYS A 260 -2.30 -20.06 10.19
N MET A 261 -1.98 -20.07 8.90
CA MET A 261 -2.68 -19.29 7.88
C MET A 261 -3.94 -20.04 7.45
N ASN A 262 -5.09 -19.37 7.49
CA ASN A 262 -6.37 -19.85 6.99
C ASN A 262 -6.74 -19.04 5.75
N VAL A 263 -7.17 -19.72 4.69
CA VAL A 263 -7.69 -19.09 3.46
C VAL A 263 -9.15 -19.46 3.35
N VAL A 264 -10.01 -18.46 3.35
CA VAL A 264 -11.47 -18.62 3.33
C VAL A 264 -12.01 -18.00 2.06
N ASP A 265 -12.69 -18.79 1.21
CA ASP A 265 -13.38 -18.26 0.04
C ASP A 265 -14.54 -17.36 0.50
N SER A 266 -14.55 -16.12 0.06
CA SER A 266 -15.58 -15.15 0.43
C SER A 266 -15.62 -13.98 -0.55
N HIS A 267 -16.84 -13.51 -0.86
CA HIS A 267 -17.06 -12.27 -1.61
C HIS A 267 -17.29 -11.04 -0.72
N ALA A 268 -17.17 -11.19 0.59
CA ALA A 268 -17.32 -10.08 1.54
C ALA A 268 -16.37 -10.25 2.73
N CYS A 269 -15.91 -9.13 3.28
CA CYS A 269 -15.10 -9.12 4.49
C CYS A 269 -15.37 -7.85 5.30
N THR A 270 -15.38 -8.00 6.64
CA THR A 270 -15.47 -6.89 7.61
C THR A 270 -14.56 -7.18 8.80
N ASN A 271 -14.80 -6.59 9.97
CA ASN A 271 -13.87 -6.63 11.10
C ASN A 271 -14.10 -7.82 12.06
N PHE A 272 -14.35 -9.02 11.54
CA PHE A 272 -14.40 -10.25 12.34
C PHE A 272 -13.74 -11.40 11.57
N ALA A 273 -13.23 -12.41 12.28
CA ALA A 273 -12.58 -13.56 11.66
C ALA A 273 -13.61 -14.53 11.08
N LEU A 274 -13.58 -14.71 9.75
CA LEU A 274 -14.48 -15.65 9.04
C LEU A 274 -14.12 -17.11 9.37
N SER A 275 -12.87 -17.40 9.67
CA SER A 275 -12.40 -18.74 10.07
C SER A 275 -12.77 -19.10 11.51
N SER A 276 -13.29 -18.17 12.31
CA SER A 276 -13.70 -18.43 13.68
C SER A 276 -14.91 -19.37 13.74
N LYS A 277 -15.01 -20.19 14.81
CA LYS A 277 -16.12 -21.09 15.00
C LYS A 277 -17.46 -20.36 15.05
N ASP A 278 -17.52 -19.23 15.76
CA ASP A 278 -18.75 -18.44 15.90
C ASP A 278 -19.22 -17.91 14.55
N ALA A 279 -18.30 -17.42 13.70
CA ALA A 279 -18.62 -16.94 12.36
C ALA A 279 -19.09 -18.08 11.43
N GLN A 280 -18.55 -19.28 11.56
CA GLN A 280 -18.96 -20.44 10.77
C GLN A 280 -20.35 -20.98 11.19
N GLU A 281 -20.67 -20.94 12.50
CA GLU A 281 -21.95 -21.40 13.02
C GLU A 281 -23.07 -20.35 12.87
N ASN A 282 -22.75 -19.06 13.05
CA ASN A 282 -23.72 -17.94 13.08
C ASN A 282 -23.21 -16.69 12.33
N PRO A 283 -22.91 -16.76 11.02
CA PRO A 283 -22.30 -15.65 10.30
C PRO A 283 -23.15 -14.38 10.32
N THR A 284 -24.47 -14.50 10.37
CA THR A 284 -25.41 -13.37 10.39
C THR A 284 -25.46 -12.62 11.73
N GLU A 285 -24.92 -13.20 12.79
CA GLU A 285 -24.86 -12.55 14.11
C GLU A 285 -23.57 -11.72 14.30
N MET A 286 -22.57 -11.90 13.42
CA MET A 286 -21.25 -11.31 13.58
C MET A 286 -21.18 -9.83 13.23
N CYS A 287 -21.78 -9.42 12.11
CA CYS A 287 -21.65 -8.04 11.63
C CYS A 287 -22.80 -7.64 10.70
N LEU A 288 -23.53 -6.57 11.05
CA LEU A 288 -24.62 -6.05 10.21
C LEU A 288 -24.14 -5.63 8.81
N ARG A 289 -22.96 -5.01 8.68
CA ARG A 289 -22.41 -4.61 7.38
C ARG A 289 -22.11 -5.81 6.50
N PHE A 290 -21.55 -6.88 7.07
CA PHE A 290 -21.32 -8.14 6.36
C PHE A 290 -22.62 -8.75 5.82
N ASN A 291 -23.67 -8.77 6.66
CA ASN A 291 -24.98 -9.27 6.25
C ASN A 291 -25.60 -8.43 5.13
N THR A 292 -25.54 -7.10 5.27
CA THR A 292 -26.06 -6.17 4.25
C THR A 292 -25.36 -6.38 2.90
N ILE A 293 -24.05 -6.59 2.90
CA ILE A 293 -23.29 -6.89 1.68
C ILE A 293 -23.76 -8.21 1.07
N ASN A 294 -23.79 -9.29 1.84
CA ASN A 294 -24.19 -10.60 1.31
C ASN A 294 -25.64 -10.62 0.82
N GLU A 295 -26.57 -10.02 1.56
CA GLU A 295 -27.97 -9.88 1.11
C GLU A 295 -28.11 -9.08 -0.19
N TRP A 296 -27.27 -8.07 -0.39
CA TRP A 296 -27.25 -7.30 -1.64
C TRP A 296 -26.74 -8.16 -2.79
N LEU A 297 -25.59 -8.82 -2.61
CA LEU A 297 -24.97 -9.66 -3.64
C LEU A 297 -25.84 -10.88 -4.00
N GLU A 298 -26.56 -11.47 -3.03
CA GLU A 298 -27.51 -12.54 -3.30
C GLU A 298 -28.71 -12.06 -4.15
N LYS A 299 -29.23 -10.85 -3.86
CA LYS A 299 -30.37 -10.26 -4.59
C LYS A 299 -29.97 -9.72 -5.96
N LYS A 300 -28.75 -9.24 -6.08
CA LYS A 300 -28.17 -8.64 -7.28
C LYS A 300 -26.73 -9.14 -7.46
N PRO A 301 -26.54 -10.29 -8.12
CA PRO A 301 -25.20 -10.88 -8.30
C PRO A 301 -24.28 -10.05 -9.19
N GLU A 302 -24.83 -9.35 -10.19
CA GLU A 302 -24.08 -8.48 -11.12
C GLU A 302 -24.32 -7.01 -10.75
N ASN A 303 -23.25 -6.24 -10.60
CA ASN A 303 -23.29 -4.87 -10.14
C ASN A 303 -22.41 -3.97 -11.00
N SER A 304 -22.98 -2.88 -11.53
CA SER A 304 -22.16 -1.81 -12.13
C SER A 304 -21.29 -1.14 -11.06
N ALA A 305 -20.29 -0.38 -11.47
CA ALA A 305 -19.48 0.43 -10.52
C ALA A 305 -20.34 1.39 -9.69
N GLN A 306 -21.42 1.92 -10.27
CA GLN A 306 -22.38 2.75 -9.53
C GLN A 306 -23.14 1.95 -8.47
N ASP A 307 -23.55 0.73 -8.77
CA ASP A 307 -24.21 -0.16 -7.79
C ASP A 307 -23.23 -0.56 -6.67
N ALA A 308 -21.99 -0.85 -7.01
CA ALA A 308 -20.93 -1.14 -6.03
C ALA A 308 -20.71 0.07 -5.11
N MET A 309 -20.65 1.29 -5.66
CA MET A 309 -20.52 2.51 -4.85
C MET A 309 -21.77 2.78 -3.97
N GLU A 310 -22.96 2.46 -4.46
CA GLU A 310 -24.20 2.55 -3.66
C GLU A 310 -24.23 1.50 -2.53
N LEU A 311 -23.72 0.28 -2.77
CA LEU A 311 -23.55 -0.72 -1.72
C LEU A 311 -22.56 -0.24 -0.65
N LEU A 312 -21.42 0.36 -1.06
CA LEU A 312 -20.48 0.98 -0.12
C LEU A 312 -21.13 2.07 0.72
N ARG A 313 -21.95 2.94 0.10
CA ARG A 313 -22.74 3.95 0.81
C ARG A 313 -23.68 3.32 1.86
N ASN A 314 -24.35 2.22 1.52
CA ASN A 314 -25.30 1.54 2.43
C ASN A 314 -24.62 0.91 3.65
N VAL A 315 -23.33 0.58 3.55
CA VAL A 315 -22.54 0.00 4.65
C VAL A 315 -21.49 0.97 5.22
N SER A 316 -21.49 2.23 4.79
CA SER A 316 -20.62 3.27 5.34
C SER A 316 -21.07 3.67 6.76
N VAL A 317 -20.12 4.25 7.49
CA VAL A 317 -20.36 4.85 8.82
C VAL A 317 -19.99 6.34 8.78
N SER A 318 -20.38 7.10 9.80
CA SER A 318 -20.15 8.57 9.82
C SER A 318 -18.67 9.00 9.81
N PHE A 319 -17.75 8.08 9.94
CA PHE A 319 -16.29 8.29 9.89
C PHE A 319 -15.62 7.47 8.79
N THR A 320 -16.34 7.08 7.74
CA THR A 320 -15.76 6.50 6.52
C THR A 320 -14.97 7.60 5.80
N GLN A 321 -13.66 7.41 5.66
CA GLN A 321 -12.75 8.40 5.06
C GLN A 321 -12.74 8.31 3.55
N TRP A 322 -12.65 7.09 3.02
CA TRP A 322 -12.87 6.85 1.61
C TRP A 322 -13.68 5.60 1.37
N SER A 323 -14.46 5.66 0.32
CA SER A 323 -15.04 4.51 -0.36
C SER A 323 -14.40 4.43 -1.73
N CYS A 324 -13.90 3.26 -2.11
CA CYS A 324 -13.35 3.08 -3.43
C CYS A 324 -13.87 1.82 -4.12
N VAL A 325 -13.95 1.88 -5.45
CA VAL A 325 -14.24 0.74 -6.32
C VAL A 325 -13.03 0.54 -7.21
N PHE A 326 -12.33 -0.58 -7.06
CA PHE A 326 -11.25 -1.01 -7.93
C PHE A 326 -11.84 -1.77 -9.12
N HIS A 327 -11.44 -1.39 -10.33
CA HIS A 327 -11.78 -2.04 -11.59
C HIS A 327 -10.64 -2.97 -11.97
N LEU A 328 -10.80 -4.28 -11.76
CA LEU A 328 -9.69 -5.23 -11.84
C LEU A 328 -9.22 -5.45 -13.29
N ASP A 329 -10.11 -5.31 -14.26
CA ASP A 329 -9.83 -5.49 -15.68
C ASP A 329 -9.33 -4.21 -16.36
N ASP A 330 -9.63 -3.02 -15.81
CA ASP A 330 -9.31 -1.70 -16.38
C ASP A 330 -8.14 -0.98 -15.67
N PHE A 331 -7.62 -1.55 -14.58
CA PHE A 331 -6.57 -0.97 -13.75
C PHE A 331 -6.86 0.48 -13.38
N SER A 332 -8.06 0.74 -12.86
CA SER A 332 -8.52 2.05 -12.41
C SER A 332 -9.22 1.97 -11.06
N VAL A 333 -9.44 3.12 -10.43
CA VAL A 333 -10.13 3.21 -9.15
C VAL A 333 -11.05 4.42 -9.11
N ASP A 334 -12.28 4.21 -8.62
CA ASP A 334 -13.26 5.26 -8.32
C ASP A 334 -13.23 5.57 -6.82
N TYR A 335 -13.13 6.84 -6.44
CA TYR A 335 -13.17 7.30 -5.05
C TYR A 335 -14.39 8.16 -4.76
N ALA A 336 -15.05 7.89 -3.63
CA ALA A 336 -15.89 8.84 -2.89
C ALA A 336 -15.18 9.15 -1.58
N ILE A 337 -15.01 10.42 -1.25
CA ILE A 337 -14.23 10.88 -0.10
C ILE A 337 -15.17 11.47 0.94
N ASP A 338 -14.91 11.18 2.25
CA ASP A 338 -15.64 11.73 3.39
C ASP A 338 -17.18 11.57 3.25
N CYS A 339 -17.62 10.40 2.79
CA CYS A 339 -19.02 10.06 2.52
C CYS A 339 -19.72 10.95 1.48
N ASP A 340 -19.00 11.73 0.66
CA ASP A 340 -19.61 12.50 -0.45
C ASP A 340 -19.75 11.65 -1.71
N TYR A 341 -20.75 10.77 -1.72
CA TYR A 341 -21.09 9.91 -2.87
C TYR A 341 -21.71 10.67 -4.06
N GLY A 342 -21.89 11.99 -3.92
CA GLY A 342 -22.30 12.86 -5.02
C GLY A 342 -21.14 13.25 -5.95
N LYS A 343 -19.89 12.99 -5.52
CA LYS A 343 -18.68 13.28 -6.28
C LYS A 343 -17.78 12.05 -6.33
N ILE A 344 -17.68 11.47 -7.50
CA ILE A 344 -16.81 10.32 -7.76
C ILE A 344 -15.58 10.80 -8.55
N TYR A 345 -14.41 10.39 -8.08
CA TYR A 345 -13.12 10.69 -8.70
C TYR A 345 -12.52 9.42 -9.25
N THR A 346 -12.52 9.26 -10.58
CA THR A 346 -11.89 8.13 -11.26
C THR A 346 -10.42 8.43 -11.50
N LEU A 347 -9.54 7.54 -11.08
CA LEU A 347 -8.10 7.65 -11.27
C LEU A 347 -7.57 6.45 -12.06
N ARG A 348 -6.75 6.74 -13.08
CA ARG A 348 -6.02 5.80 -13.92
C ARG A 348 -4.52 6.12 -13.86
N PRO A 349 -3.62 5.24 -14.33
CA PRO A 349 -2.18 5.51 -14.32
C PRO A 349 -1.77 6.87 -14.93
N ASP A 350 -2.49 7.32 -15.95
CA ASP A 350 -2.21 8.61 -16.64
C ASP A 350 -2.60 9.85 -15.82
N ASP A 351 -3.33 9.69 -14.72
CA ASP A 351 -3.79 10.78 -13.86
C ASP A 351 -2.77 11.16 -12.76
N PHE A 352 -1.64 10.42 -12.68
CA PHE A 352 -0.62 10.58 -11.63
C PHE A 352 0.62 11.39 -12.03
#